data_728e42eae6f3a8237240a446a78e5f1c
#
_entry.id   728e42eae6f3a8237240a446a78e5f1c
#
_cell.length_a   1.000
_cell.length_b   1.000
_cell.length_c   1.000
_cell.angle_alpha   90.00
_cell.angle_beta   90.00
_cell.angle_gamma   90.00
#
_symmetry.space_group_name_H-M   'P 1'
#
loop_
_entity.id
_entity.type
_entity.pdbx_description
1 polymer ?
#
loop_
_entity_poly.entity_id
_entity_poly.type
_entity_poly.pdbx_seq_one_letter_code
_entity_poly.pdbx_strand_id
1 'polypeptide(L)'
;IRAGIFTTKKEQELIRPLNLGSPVDLPQLMYSDSGFKFPVIKNNESGKPSTDEDTLVELRLTVKDPESPKAIFLDKLLELRGLQKMYTTYIEGWHEKVQDDSRLHGRYNIHGTDSNRFSSADPNMQQIPKTSVDPNIKKQLVAPPGYLYMAFDYSQAELRMMAHLSGDETYLEAFAKGVDPHLGIAAAKYGVSIEEASKAYEDETHPDYKL
;
A
#
# COMPACT_ATOMS: atom_id res chain seq x y z
N ILE A 1 1.23 12.02 -26.22
CA ILE A 1 0.05 12.91 -26.14
C ILE A 1 0.50 14.15 -25.38
N ARG A 2 0.58 15.31 -26.07
CA ARG A 2 0.91 16.58 -25.42
C ARG A 2 -0.39 17.21 -24.93
N ALA A 3 -0.78 16.93 -23.70
CA ALA A 3 -1.83 17.68 -23.02
C ALA A 3 -1.18 18.85 -22.29
N GLY A 4 -1.42 20.07 -22.73
CA GLY A 4 -0.99 21.28 -22.02
C GLY A 4 -2.11 21.79 -21.12
N ILE A 5 -1.78 22.28 -19.93
CA ILE A 5 -2.70 22.97 -19.03
C ILE A 5 -2.57 24.47 -19.30
N PHE A 6 -3.68 25.13 -19.62
CA PHE A 6 -3.75 26.58 -19.83
C PHE A 6 -4.13 27.27 -18.52
N THR A 7 -3.26 28.08 -17.95
CA THR A 7 -3.48 28.65 -16.61
C THR A 7 -3.93 30.12 -16.57
N THR A 8 -3.64 30.96 -17.52
CA THR A 8 -4.26 32.32 -17.70
C THR A 8 -3.90 32.94 -19.06
N LYS A 9 -4.55 34.04 -19.44
CA LYS A 9 -4.29 34.76 -20.70
C LYS A 9 -2.84 35.23 -20.94
N LYS A 10 -2.03 35.32 -19.88
CA LYS A 10 -0.58 35.65 -19.96
C LYS A 10 0.32 34.43 -20.17
N GLU A 11 -0.22 33.23 -19.98
CA GLU A 11 0.53 31.96 -19.96
C GLU A 11 0.28 31.10 -21.22
N GLN A 12 -0.42 31.63 -22.20
CA GLN A 12 -0.67 30.96 -23.48
C GLN A 12 0.60 30.61 -24.26
N GLU A 13 1.76 31.10 -23.84
CA GLU A 13 3.06 30.82 -24.49
C GLU A 13 3.87 29.69 -23.85
N LEU A 14 3.48 29.17 -22.66
CA LEU A 14 4.21 28.10 -21.97
C LEU A 14 3.42 26.79 -21.96
N ILE A 15 3.44 26.07 -23.07
CA ILE A 15 3.03 24.65 -23.10
C ILE A 15 4.11 23.86 -22.39
N ARG A 16 3.95 23.62 -21.07
CA ARG A 16 4.79 22.70 -20.34
C ARG A 16 4.16 21.31 -20.30
N PRO A 17 4.96 20.25 -20.22
CA PRO A 17 4.43 18.90 -20.02
C PRO A 17 3.63 18.82 -18.71
N LEU A 18 2.52 18.08 -18.74
CA LEU A 18 1.73 17.77 -17.55
C LEU A 18 2.57 16.94 -16.58
N ASN A 19 2.68 17.40 -15.35
CA ASN A 19 3.37 16.68 -14.29
C ASN A 19 2.34 16.04 -13.32
N LEU A 20 2.13 14.74 -13.42
CA LEU A 20 1.21 14.00 -12.54
C LEU A 20 1.68 13.89 -11.09
N GLY A 21 2.94 14.22 -10.79
CA GLY A 21 3.45 14.36 -9.42
C GLY A 21 3.26 15.76 -8.84
N SER A 22 2.83 16.74 -9.64
CA SER A 22 2.66 18.13 -9.20
C SER A 22 1.41 18.28 -8.32
N PRO A 23 1.53 18.95 -7.15
CA PRO A 23 0.40 19.26 -6.28
C PRO A 23 -0.56 20.29 -6.86
N VAL A 24 -0.28 20.82 -8.04
CA VAL A 24 -1.12 21.79 -8.76
C VAL A 24 -1.74 21.16 -9.99
N ASP A 25 -0.92 20.49 -10.84
CA ASP A 25 -1.36 19.98 -12.13
C ASP A 25 -2.35 18.82 -12.00
N LEU A 26 -2.05 17.89 -11.10
CA LEU A 26 -2.89 16.71 -10.90
C LEU A 26 -4.28 17.07 -10.34
N PRO A 27 -4.42 17.87 -9.26
CA PRO A 27 -5.74 18.32 -8.81
C PRO A 27 -6.50 19.10 -9.90
N GLN A 28 -5.81 19.95 -10.65
CA GLN A 28 -6.44 20.68 -11.76
C GLN A 28 -6.97 19.74 -12.83
N LEU A 29 -6.18 18.74 -13.25
CA LEU A 29 -6.62 17.72 -14.21
C LEU A 29 -7.80 16.90 -13.69
N MET A 30 -7.80 16.56 -12.40
CA MET A 30 -8.82 15.70 -11.81
C MET A 30 -10.15 16.43 -11.57
N TYR A 31 -10.10 17.63 -10.99
CA TYR A 31 -11.27 18.28 -10.41
C TYR A 31 -11.79 19.47 -11.19
N SER A 32 -11.00 20.08 -12.11
CA SER A 32 -11.45 21.26 -12.86
C SER A 32 -12.45 20.94 -13.96
N ASP A 33 -13.16 21.98 -14.42
CA ASP A 33 -14.11 21.88 -15.54
C ASP A 33 -13.47 21.51 -16.87
N SER A 34 -12.20 21.82 -17.03
CA SER A 34 -11.42 21.45 -18.22
C SER A 34 -10.79 20.06 -18.13
N GLY A 35 -10.89 19.40 -16.97
CA GLY A 35 -10.34 18.07 -16.72
C GLY A 35 -11.42 16.99 -16.64
N PHE A 36 -11.15 15.99 -15.79
CA PHE A 36 -12.04 14.83 -15.61
C PHE A 36 -13.30 15.13 -14.81
N LYS A 37 -13.38 16.23 -14.06
CA LYS A 37 -14.52 16.61 -13.22
C LYS A 37 -14.90 15.50 -12.23
N PHE A 38 -13.93 14.97 -11.52
CA PHE A 38 -14.21 14.07 -10.39
C PHE A 38 -14.88 14.84 -9.25
N PRO A 39 -15.74 14.21 -8.47
CA PRO A 39 -16.24 14.81 -7.23
C PRO A 39 -15.11 14.97 -6.22
N VAL A 40 -15.11 16.05 -5.45
CA VAL A 40 -14.18 16.23 -4.33
C VAL A 40 -14.73 15.43 -3.15
N ILE A 41 -14.06 14.32 -2.80
CA ILE A 41 -14.45 13.45 -1.69
C ILE A 41 -13.78 13.93 -0.40
N LYS A 42 -12.49 14.32 -0.48
CA LYS A 42 -11.67 14.68 0.66
C LYS A 42 -10.77 15.88 0.34
N ASN A 43 -10.55 16.72 1.32
CA ASN A 43 -9.54 17.77 1.24
C ASN A 43 -8.30 17.38 2.04
N ASN A 44 -7.14 17.86 1.59
CA ASN A 44 -5.88 17.76 2.33
C ASN A 44 -5.85 18.76 3.50
N GLU A 45 -4.79 18.74 4.31
CA GLU A 45 -4.60 19.63 5.45
C GLU A 45 -4.62 21.13 5.08
N SER A 46 -4.29 21.47 3.83
CA SER A 46 -4.34 22.84 3.31
C SER A 46 -5.72 23.24 2.78
N GLY A 47 -6.75 22.41 2.94
CA GLY A 47 -8.11 22.67 2.47
C GLY A 47 -8.32 22.51 0.96
N LYS A 48 -7.33 21.97 0.23
CA LYS A 48 -7.43 21.71 -1.21
C LYS A 48 -7.87 20.27 -1.48
N PRO A 49 -8.52 19.99 -2.65
CA PRO A 49 -8.89 18.64 -3.02
C PRO A 49 -7.70 17.67 -2.92
N SER A 50 -7.86 16.57 -2.18
CA SER A 50 -6.83 15.56 -2.03
C SER A 50 -6.67 14.72 -3.29
N THR A 51 -5.44 14.29 -3.52
CA THR A 51 -5.10 13.32 -4.56
C THR A 51 -4.25 12.19 -3.95
N ASP A 52 -4.37 11.95 -2.63
CA ASP A 52 -3.70 10.82 -1.98
C ASP A 52 -4.21 9.47 -2.51
N GLU A 53 -3.49 8.41 -2.20
CA GLU A 53 -3.79 7.06 -2.70
C GLU A 53 -5.19 6.60 -2.28
N ASP A 54 -5.57 6.83 -1.01
CA ASP A 54 -6.88 6.46 -0.49
C ASP A 54 -8.01 7.17 -1.24
N THR A 55 -7.86 8.49 -1.49
CA THR A 55 -8.83 9.27 -2.27
C THR A 55 -8.94 8.75 -3.71
N LEU A 56 -7.81 8.36 -4.35
CA LEU A 56 -7.85 7.81 -5.70
C LEU A 56 -8.55 6.47 -5.75
N VAL A 57 -8.32 5.60 -4.77
CA VAL A 57 -9.00 4.30 -4.64
C VAL A 57 -10.50 4.50 -4.42
N GLU A 58 -10.89 5.40 -3.53
CA GLU A 58 -12.29 5.70 -3.27
C GLU A 58 -12.99 6.28 -4.52
N LEU A 59 -12.34 7.22 -5.23
CA LEU A 59 -12.83 7.72 -6.52
C LEU A 59 -13.01 6.60 -7.53
N ARG A 60 -12.05 5.67 -7.60
CA ARG A 60 -12.12 4.52 -8.53
C ARG A 60 -13.34 3.64 -8.26
N LEU A 61 -13.69 3.41 -6.99
CA LEU A 61 -14.88 2.65 -6.61
C LEU A 61 -16.19 3.33 -7.00
N THR A 62 -16.21 4.66 -7.13
CA THR A 62 -17.40 5.40 -7.61
C THR A 62 -17.65 5.27 -9.12
N VAL A 63 -16.63 4.93 -9.89
CA VAL A 63 -16.72 4.82 -11.36
C VAL A 63 -17.17 3.41 -11.74
N LYS A 64 -18.44 3.29 -12.15
CA LYS A 64 -19.09 2.00 -12.45
C LYS A 64 -18.58 1.35 -13.74
N ASP A 65 -18.30 2.16 -14.76
CA ASP A 65 -17.83 1.66 -16.06
C ASP A 65 -16.30 1.54 -16.05
N PRO A 66 -15.76 0.31 -16.08
CA PRO A 66 -14.31 0.07 -16.04
C PRO A 66 -13.60 0.54 -17.32
N GLU A 67 -14.30 0.63 -18.44
CA GLU A 67 -13.74 1.06 -19.73
C GLU A 67 -13.83 2.59 -19.93
N SER A 68 -14.43 3.31 -18.99
CA SER A 68 -14.51 4.76 -19.08
C SER A 68 -13.13 5.42 -18.99
N PRO A 69 -12.91 6.56 -19.66
CA PRO A 69 -11.65 7.31 -19.55
C PRO A 69 -11.29 7.68 -18.10
N LYS A 70 -12.29 7.86 -17.24
CA LYS A 70 -12.11 8.13 -15.80
C LYS A 70 -11.54 6.93 -15.07
N ALA A 71 -12.09 5.73 -15.31
CA ALA A 71 -11.59 4.49 -14.70
C ALA A 71 -10.16 4.19 -15.14
N ILE A 72 -9.94 4.20 -16.46
CA ILE A 72 -8.61 3.94 -17.03
C ILE A 72 -7.58 4.94 -16.51
N PHE A 73 -7.93 6.22 -16.39
CA PHE A 73 -7.03 7.23 -15.85
C PHE A 73 -6.65 6.94 -14.39
N LEU A 74 -7.62 6.62 -13.52
CA LEU A 74 -7.35 6.33 -12.11
C LEU A 74 -6.52 5.05 -11.96
N ASP A 75 -6.85 3.99 -12.69
CA ASP A 75 -6.10 2.72 -12.65
C ASP A 75 -4.65 2.94 -13.09
N LYS A 76 -4.42 3.69 -14.17
CA LYS A 76 -3.06 4.00 -14.66
C LYS A 76 -2.30 4.96 -13.74
N LEU A 77 -2.98 5.87 -13.08
CA LEU A 77 -2.35 6.78 -12.11
C LEU A 77 -1.91 6.03 -10.85
N LEU A 78 -2.73 5.11 -10.34
CA LEU A 78 -2.40 4.25 -9.21
C LEU A 78 -1.22 3.32 -9.56
N GLU A 79 -1.26 2.68 -10.72
CA GLU A 79 -0.15 1.85 -11.24
C GLU A 79 1.15 2.66 -11.33
N LEU A 80 1.10 3.85 -11.94
CA LEU A 80 2.26 4.74 -12.07
C LEU A 80 2.86 5.10 -10.71
N ARG A 81 2.03 5.46 -9.73
CA ARG A 81 2.50 5.79 -8.37
C ARG A 81 3.15 4.60 -7.68
N GLY A 82 2.55 3.42 -7.81
CA GLY A 82 3.14 2.18 -7.31
C GLY A 82 4.52 1.94 -7.90
N LEU A 83 4.66 2.01 -9.22
CA LEU A 83 5.94 1.86 -9.92
C LEU A 83 6.96 2.93 -9.54
N GLN A 84 6.54 4.19 -9.44
CA GLN A 84 7.41 5.28 -8.99
C GLN A 84 7.93 5.05 -7.59
N LYS A 85 7.06 4.66 -6.65
CA LYS A 85 7.44 4.33 -5.27
C LYS A 85 8.45 3.17 -5.23
N MET A 86 8.21 2.13 -6.03
CA MET A 86 9.13 1.00 -6.14
C MET A 86 10.49 1.43 -6.67
N TYR A 87 10.50 2.21 -7.75
CA TYR A 87 11.72 2.70 -8.36
C TYR A 87 12.52 3.61 -7.41
N THR A 88 11.90 4.66 -6.89
CA THR A 88 12.61 5.66 -6.06
C THR A 88 13.04 5.11 -4.70
N THR A 89 12.28 4.18 -4.12
CA THR A 89 12.60 3.65 -2.80
C THR A 89 13.58 2.50 -2.86
N TYR A 90 13.35 1.54 -3.75
CA TYR A 90 14.08 0.26 -3.72
C TYR A 90 15.16 0.15 -4.79
N ILE A 91 14.97 0.72 -5.98
CA ILE A 91 15.99 0.65 -7.03
C ILE A 91 17.00 1.78 -6.84
N GLU A 92 16.55 3.02 -6.94
CA GLU A 92 17.41 4.19 -6.82
C GLU A 92 17.87 4.41 -5.37
N GLY A 93 16.92 4.46 -4.43
CA GLY A 93 17.22 4.75 -3.02
C GLY A 93 18.07 3.70 -2.31
N TRP A 94 17.98 2.42 -2.68
CA TRP A 94 18.90 1.41 -2.16
C TRP A 94 20.27 1.49 -2.82
N HIS A 95 20.29 1.70 -4.16
CA HIS A 95 21.56 1.83 -4.88
C HIS A 95 22.44 2.95 -4.30
N GLU A 96 21.85 4.09 -3.95
CA GLU A 96 22.56 5.21 -3.32
C GLU A 96 23.06 4.90 -1.90
N LYS A 97 22.50 3.89 -1.24
CA LYS A 97 22.80 3.52 0.15
C LYS A 97 23.67 2.26 0.29
N VAL A 98 23.96 1.58 -0.80
CA VAL A 98 24.95 0.49 -0.80
C VAL A 98 26.33 1.07 -0.48
N GLN A 99 26.98 0.50 0.54
CA GLN A 99 28.30 0.92 0.96
C GLN A 99 29.42 0.17 0.21
N ASP A 100 30.66 0.55 0.47
CA ASP A 100 31.86 -0.03 -0.19
C ASP A 100 31.97 -1.55 0.01
N ASP A 101 31.39 -2.10 1.07
CA ASP A 101 31.32 -3.54 1.34
C ASP A 101 30.18 -4.26 0.57
N SER A 102 29.52 -3.56 -0.35
CA SER A 102 28.37 -4.03 -1.15
C SER A 102 27.16 -4.42 -0.30
N ARG A 103 26.97 -3.79 0.85
CA ARG A 103 25.85 -4.05 1.77
C ARG A 103 25.01 -2.81 2.03
N LEU A 104 23.75 -3.08 2.44
CA LEU A 104 22.85 -2.06 2.99
C LEU A 104 22.90 -2.12 4.52
N HIS A 105 23.27 -0.99 5.14
CA HIS A 105 23.35 -0.85 6.60
C HIS A 105 22.21 -0.01 7.13
N GLY A 106 21.02 -0.63 7.27
CA GLY A 106 19.85 0.03 7.84
C GLY A 106 20.02 0.34 9.32
N ARG A 107 19.59 1.52 9.73
CA ARG A 107 19.58 1.92 11.14
C ARG A 107 18.27 1.51 11.78
N TYR A 108 18.32 0.95 12.99
CA TYR A 108 17.14 0.60 13.80
C TYR A 108 17.05 1.47 15.03
N ASN A 109 15.88 2.05 15.29
CA ASN A 109 15.59 2.83 16.47
C ASN A 109 14.65 2.03 17.38
N ILE A 110 15.04 1.86 18.64
CA ILE A 110 14.29 1.07 19.63
C ILE A 110 13.02 1.82 20.08
N HIS A 111 13.07 3.15 20.11
CA HIS A 111 12.01 4.04 20.59
C HIS A 111 11.43 4.91 19.47
N GLY A 112 11.37 4.41 18.25
CA GLY A 112 11.01 5.20 17.06
C GLY A 112 9.52 5.31 16.77
N THR A 113 8.65 4.68 17.58
CA THR A 113 7.18 4.68 17.40
C THR A 113 6.45 4.82 18.72
N ASP A 114 5.25 5.39 18.69
CA ASP A 114 4.37 5.52 19.88
C ASP A 114 3.90 4.15 20.41
N SER A 115 3.93 3.12 19.56
CA SER A 115 3.56 1.74 19.92
C SER A 115 4.71 0.92 20.52
N ASN A 116 5.87 1.54 20.83
CA ASN A 116 7.10 0.88 21.27
C ASN A 116 7.63 -0.22 20.34
N ARG A 117 7.27 -0.18 19.06
CA ARG A 117 7.86 -1.04 18.03
C ARG A 117 9.17 -0.44 17.53
N PHE A 118 10.08 -1.27 17.07
CA PHE A 118 11.25 -0.79 16.34
C PHE A 118 10.82 -0.02 15.09
N SER A 119 11.54 1.05 14.78
CA SER A 119 11.50 1.68 13.47
C SER A 119 12.85 1.51 12.76
N SER A 120 12.84 1.57 11.44
CA SER A 120 14.06 1.45 10.64
C SER A 120 14.17 2.62 9.67
N ALA A 121 15.41 3.08 9.46
CA ALA A 121 15.73 4.19 8.57
C ALA A 121 17.08 3.95 7.86
N ASP A 122 17.33 4.65 6.78
CA ASP A 122 18.60 4.79 6.07
C ASP A 122 19.30 3.49 5.63
N PRO A 123 18.67 2.59 4.87
CA PRO A 123 17.29 2.56 4.40
C PRO A 123 16.32 1.91 5.40
N ASN A 124 15.01 2.12 5.22
CA ASN A 124 14.00 1.43 6.02
C ASN A 124 13.87 -0.03 5.57
N MET A 125 14.45 -0.95 6.35
CA MET A 125 14.44 -2.38 6.05
C MET A 125 13.16 -3.09 6.51
N GLN A 126 12.27 -2.41 7.25
CA GLN A 126 10.99 -2.98 7.72
C GLN A 126 9.86 -2.82 6.72
N GLN A 127 10.03 -1.98 5.69
CA GLN A 127 9.00 -1.71 4.68
C GLN A 127 9.25 -2.44 3.35
N ILE A 128 10.08 -3.48 3.35
CA ILE A 128 10.33 -4.26 2.14
C ILE A 128 9.02 -4.90 1.66
N PRO A 129 8.63 -4.72 0.38
CA PRO A 129 7.38 -5.25 -0.15
C PRO A 129 7.26 -6.76 0.05
N LYS A 130 6.03 -7.23 0.26
CA LYS A 130 5.76 -8.66 0.25
C LYS A 130 6.11 -9.24 -1.12
N THR A 131 6.48 -10.51 -1.16
CA THR A 131 6.81 -11.21 -2.41
C THR A 131 5.64 -11.27 -3.40
N SER A 132 4.41 -11.21 -2.89
CA SER A 132 3.19 -11.11 -3.70
C SER A 132 3.06 -9.76 -4.43
N VAL A 133 3.67 -8.68 -3.90
CA VAL A 133 3.66 -7.34 -4.54
C VAL A 133 4.79 -7.25 -5.57
N ASP A 134 6.01 -7.57 -5.18
CA ASP A 134 7.16 -7.68 -6.09
C ASP A 134 8.15 -8.74 -5.57
N PRO A 135 8.25 -9.89 -6.25
CA PRO A 135 9.17 -10.95 -5.85
C PRO A 135 10.64 -10.58 -6.05
N ASN A 136 10.96 -9.59 -6.90
CA ASN A 136 12.33 -9.30 -7.29
C ASN A 136 13.05 -8.42 -6.26
N ILE A 137 12.35 -7.55 -5.55
CA ILE A 137 12.96 -6.69 -4.53
C ILE A 137 13.62 -7.52 -3.43
N LYS A 138 12.92 -8.50 -2.88
CA LYS A 138 13.49 -9.38 -1.84
C LYS A 138 14.63 -10.25 -2.35
N LYS A 139 14.60 -10.67 -3.60
CA LYS A 139 15.66 -11.49 -4.21
C LYS A 139 17.00 -10.77 -4.36
N GLN A 140 17.00 -9.44 -4.31
CA GLN A 140 18.23 -8.65 -4.34
C GLN A 140 18.99 -8.71 -3.01
N LEU A 141 18.32 -9.04 -1.92
CA LEU A 141 18.93 -9.22 -0.62
C LEU A 141 19.41 -10.66 -0.50
N VAL A 142 20.69 -10.87 -0.67
CA VAL A 142 21.32 -12.20 -0.63
C VAL A 142 22.19 -12.34 0.61
N ALA A 143 22.21 -13.53 1.19
CA ALA A 143 23.13 -13.84 2.28
C ALA A 143 24.56 -13.96 1.73
N PRO A 144 25.58 -13.51 2.47
CA PRO A 144 26.98 -13.71 2.06
C PRO A 144 27.31 -15.20 1.94
N PRO A 145 28.36 -15.57 1.19
CA PRO A 145 28.81 -16.96 1.11
C PRO A 145 29.01 -17.59 2.50
N GLY A 146 28.44 -18.77 2.72
CA GLY A 146 28.49 -19.48 4.00
C GLY A 146 27.43 -19.06 5.03
N TYR A 147 26.52 -18.13 4.68
CA TYR A 147 25.42 -17.68 5.54
C TYR A 147 24.07 -17.98 4.87
N LEU A 148 23.05 -18.03 5.71
CA LEU A 148 21.64 -18.19 5.30
C LEU A 148 20.79 -17.12 5.96
N TYR A 149 19.77 -16.63 5.26
CA TYR A 149 18.69 -15.90 5.88
C TYR A 149 17.72 -16.89 6.51
N MET A 150 17.41 -16.66 7.79
CA MET A 150 16.32 -17.36 8.47
C MET A 150 15.30 -16.33 8.97
N ALA A 151 14.02 -16.58 8.67
CA ALA A 151 12.92 -15.74 9.12
C ALA A 151 12.15 -16.50 10.23
N PHE A 152 11.96 -15.84 11.36
CA PHE A 152 11.12 -16.33 12.45
C PHE A 152 10.07 -15.28 12.74
N ASP A 153 8.82 -15.69 12.80
CA ASP A 153 7.70 -14.81 13.15
C ASP A 153 6.77 -15.54 14.13
N TYR A 154 6.26 -14.81 15.11
CA TYR A 154 5.24 -15.32 16.01
C TYR A 154 3.88 -15.21 15.34
N SER A 155 3.21 -16.33 15.14
CA SER A 155 1.85 -16.32 14.62
C SER A 155 0.91 -15.58 15.59
N GLN A 156 0.42 -14.40 15.13
CA GLN A 156 -0.59 -13.60 15.82
C GLN A 156 -0.25 -13.27 17.30
N ALA A 157 1.02 -12.93 17.58
CA ALA A 157 1.50 -12.72 18.95
C ALA A 157 0.64 -11.73 19.74
N GLU A 158 0.27 -10.61 19.15
CA GLU A 158 -0.52 -9.57 19.81
C GLU A 158 -1.92 -10.06 20.18
N LEU A 159 -2.60 -10.78 19.30
CA LEU A 159 -3.93 -11.36 19.56
C LEU A 159 -3.86 -12.45 20.64
N ARG A 160 -2.80 -13.28 20.63
CA ARG A 160 -2.59 -14.30 21.68
C ARG A 160 -2.37 -13.67 23.04
N MET A 161 -1.58 -12.61 23.11
CA MET A 161 -1.39 -11.86 24.36
C MET A 161 -2.68 -11.20 24.83
N MET A 162 -3.45 -10.62 23.91
CA MET A 162 -4.73 -10.01 24.22
C MET A 162 -5.74 -11.03 24.73
N ALA A 163 -5.86 -12.18 24.07
CA ALA A 163 -6.72 -13.29 24.53
C ALA A 163 -6.34 -13.79 25.92
N HIS A 164 -5.04 -13.93 26.18
CA HIS A 164 -4.54 -14.36 27.49
C HIS A 164 -4.84 -13.34 28.58
N LEU A 165 -4.61 -12.06 28.35
CA LEU A 165 -4.82 -11.00 29.33
C LEU A 165 -6.31 -10.71 29.61
N SER A 166 -7.16 -10.81 28.58
CA SER A 166 -8.61 -10.60 28.71
C SER A 166 -9.34 -11.82 29.28
N GLY A 167 -8.77 -13.02 29.16
CA GLY A 167 -9.44 -14.27 29.47
C GLY A 167 -10.57 -14.61 28.50
N ASP A 168 -10.56 -14.06 27.27
CA ASP A 168 -11.60 -14.30 26.27
C ASP A 168 -11.58 -15.76 25.80
N GLU A 169 -12.58 -16.52 26.24
CA GLU A 169 -12.69 -17.95 25.97
C GLU A 169 -12.78 -18.27 24.48
N THR A 170 -13.42 -17.40 23.68
CA THR A 170 -13.59 -17.59 22.24
C THR A 170 -12.23 -17.57 21.52
N TYR A 171 -11.41 -16.58 21.84
CA TYR A 171 -10.05 -16.49 21.29
C TYR A 171 -9.15 -17.60 21.81
N LEU A 172 -9.21 -17.90 23.11
CA LEU A 172 -8.40 -18.96 23.71
C LEU A 172 -8.73 -20.33 23.09
N GLU A 173 -10.00 -20.65 22.91
CA GLU A 173 -10.41 -21.89 22.24
C GLU A 173 -9.99 -21.92 20.76
N ALA A 174 -10.15 -20.84 20.02
CA ALA A 174 -9.73 -20.76 18.63
C ALA A 174 -8.23 -21.07 18.50
N PHE A 175 -7.39 -20.45 19.34
CA PHE A 175 -5.96 -20.71 19.36
C PHE A 175 -5.60 -22.12 19.79
N ALA A 176 -6.32 -22.69 20.77
CA ALA A 176 -6.11 -24.07 21.20
C ALA A 176 -6.45 -25.09 20.09
N LYS A 177 -7.44 -24.79 19.27
CA LYS A 177 -7.87 -25.60 18.12
C LYS A 177 -7.03 -25.32 16.86
N GLY A 178 -6.09 -24.36 16.88
CA GLY A 178 -5.30 -23.96 15.72
C GLY A 178 -6.11 -23.21 14.65
N VAL A 179 -7.28 -22.68 14.99
CA VAL A 179 -8.12 -21.90 14.09
C VAL A 179 -7.71 -20.44 14.14
N ASP A 180 -7.61 -19.79 12.99
CA ASP A 180 -7.36 -18.36 12.92
C ASP A 180 -8.60 -17.60 13.40
N PRO A 181 -8.52 -16.79 14.49
CA PRO A 181 -9.65 -16.01 14.98
C PRO A 181 -10.23 -15.03 13.95
N HIS A 182 -9.42 -14.55 12.99
CA HIS A 182 -9.91 -13.68 11.91
C HIS A 182 -10.94 -14.39 11.03
N LEU A 183 -10.79 -15.70 10.81
CA LEU A 183 -11.78 -16.50 10.07
C LEU A 183 -13.11 -16.56 10.81
N GLY A 184 -13.08 -16.67 12.13
CA GLY A 184 -14.29 -16.63 12.96
C GLY A 184 -15.03 -15.30 12.85
N ILE A 185 -14.31 -14.19 12.87
CA ILE A 185 -14.87 -12.83 12.68
C ILE A 185 -15.43 -12.66 11.27
N ALA A 186 -14.71 -13.10 10.25
CA ALA A 186 -15.16 -13.06 8.86
C ALA A 186 -16.42 -13.89 8.67
N ALA A 187 -16.42 -15.13 9.16
CA ALA A 187 -17.59 -16.02 9.11
C ALA A 187 -18.84 -15.38 9.75
N ALA A 188 -18.70 -14.79 10.94
CA ALA A 188 -19.78 -14.09 11.62
C ALA A 188 -20.27 -12.84 10.87
N LYS A 189 -19.33 -12.06 10.31
CA LYS A 189 -19.66 -10.83 9.56
C LYS A 189 -20.42 -11.11 8.27
N TYR A 190 -20.03 -12.18 7.56
CA TYR A 190 -20.62 -12.50 6.24
C TYR A 190 -21.67 -13.59 6.29
N GLY A 191 -21.96 -14.16 7.49
CA GLY A 191 -22.99 -15.18 7.68
C GLY A 191 -22.64 -16.52 7.01
N VAL A 192 -21.37 -16.85 6.90
CA VAL A 192 -20.86 -18.10 6.31
C VAL A 192 -20.26 -19.00 7.39
N SER A 193 -20.00 -20.28 7.07
CA SER A 193 -19.28 -21.17 7.99
C SER A 193 -17.78 -20.82 8.04
N ILE A 194 -17.09 -21.23 9.11
CA ILE A 194 -15.63 -21.05 9.24
C ILE A 194 -14.90 -21.81 8.11
N GLU A 195 -15.42 -22.99 7.73
CA GLU A 195 -14.86 -23.77 6.63
C GLU A 195 -14.98 -23.06 5.29
N GLU A 196 -16.09 -22.40 5.02
CA GLU A 196 -16.28 -21.57 3.82
C GLU A 196 -15.40 -20.34 3.83
N ALA A 197 -15.29 -19.64 4.96
CA ALA A 197 -14.39 -18.51 5.14
C ALA A 197 -12.91 -18.93 4.94
N SER A 198 -12.51 -20.11 5.47
CA SER A 198 -11.16 -20.66 5.28
C SER A 198 -10.85 -20.96 3.81
N LYS A 199 -11.79 -21.61 3.11
CA LYS A 199 -11.64 -21.89 1.68
C LYS A 199 -11.53 -20.62 0.85
N ALA A 200 -12.35 -19.62 1.13
CA ALA A 200 -12.31 -18.33 0.46
C ALA A 200 -10.97 -17.60 0.72
N TYR A 201 -10.39 -17.75 1.91
CA TYR A 201 -9.11 -17.15 2.26
C TYR A 201 -7.90 -17.86 1.60
N GLU A 202 -7.97 -19.17 1.42
CA GLU A 202 -6.90 -19.98 0.82
C GLU A 202 -6.94 -19.99 -0.71
N ASP A 203 -8.08 -19.76 -1.32
CA ASP A 203 -8.29 -19.79 -2.77
C ASP A 203 -8.38 -18.36 -3.34
N GLU A 204 -7.28 -17.88 -3.93
CA GLU A 204 -7.20 -16.58 -4.59
C GLU A 204 -8.20 -16.40 -5.74
N THR A 205 -8.76 -17.50 -6.27
CA THR A 205 -9.77 -17.48 -7.33
C THR A 205 -11.19 -17.43 -6.80
N HIS A 206 -11.38 -17.62 -5.48
CA HIS A 206 -12.71 -17.60 -4.88
C HIS A 206 -13.34 -16.20 -4.99
N PRO A 207 -14.65 -16.09 -5.35
CA PRO A 207 -15.33 -14.79 -5.49
C PRO A 207 -15.21 -13.88 -4.26
N ASP A 208 -15.13 -14.47 -3.08
CA ASP A 208 -15.08 -13.81 -1.79
C ASP A 208 -13.66 -13.72 -1.18
N TYR A 209 -12.62 -13.99 -1.97
CA TYR A 209 -11.20 -14.01 -1.52
C TYR A 209 -10.73 -12.72 -0.83
N LYS A 210 -11.38 -11.59 -1.08
CA LYS A 210 -11.04 -10.28 -0.51
C LYS A 210 -12.03 -9.79 0.56
N LEU A 211 -12.82 -10.67 1.13
CA LEU A 211 -13.77 -10.33 2.21
C LEU A 211 -13.09 -10.06 3.58
#